data_22d0fad118bdfc88369c007b20ed54ea
#
_entry.id   22d0fad118bdfc88369c007b20ed54ea
#
_cell.length_a   1.000
_cell.length_b   1.000
_cell.length_c   1.000
_cell.angle_alpha   90.00
_cell.angle_beta   90.00
_cell.angle_gamma   90.00
#
_symmetry.space_group_name_H-M   'P 1'
#
loop_
_entity.id
_entity.type
_entity.pdbx_description
1 polymer ?
#
loop_
_entity_poly.entity_id
_entity_poly.type
_entity_poly.pdbx_seq_one_letter_code
_entity_poly.pdbx_strand_id
1 'polypeptide(L)'
;EDLKRSWGAIARGTLLGSFLGILPGGGALLSSFASYTVEKKVSRHPEEFGKGAIEGVAGPESANNAGAQTSFIPMLTLGIPGNAVMALMIGALMIQGIAPGPQVMTDKPQLFWGLIASMWLGNAMLVVLNLPLIGIWIKLLTVPYRFLFPSIVVFCSIGLYTLNNNNFDVYMGAMFAVVGYIFYKLGCEPAPL
;
A
#
# COMPACT_ATOMS: atom_id res chain seq x y z
N GLU A 1 -21.47 8.20 -12.04
CA GLU A 1 -21.96 6.83 -12.26
C GLU A 1 -21.04 5.82 -11.59
N ASP A 2 -19.74 5.93 -11.76
CA ASP A 2 -18.71 5.04 -11.22
C ASP A 2 -18.71 4.99 -9.67
N LEU A 3 -18.89 6.13 -9.01
CA LEU A 3 -18.96 6.21 -7.56
C LEU A 3 -20.20 5.45 -7.01
N LYS A 4 -21.33 5.50 -7.72
CA LYS A 4 -22.53 4.75 -7.33
C LYS A 4 -22.33 3.24 -7.51
N ARG A 5 -21.64 2.84 -8.57
CA ARG A 5 -21.33 1.45 -8.87
C ARG A 5 -20.33 0.89 -7.84
N SER A 6 -19.31 1.66 -7.46
CA SER A 6 -18.25 1.23 -6.56
C SER A 6 -18.55 1.38 -5.07
N TRP A 7 -19.63 2.08 -4.67
CA TRP A 7 -19.93 2.36 -3.26
C TRP A 7 -19.97 1.10 -2.38
N GLY A 8 -20.60 0.03 -2.87
CA GLY A 8 -20.66 -1.25 -2.15
C GLY A 8 -19.28 -1.88 -1.96
N ALA A 9 -18.42 -1.81 -2.98
CA ALA A 9 -17.04 -2.29 -2.93
C ALA A 9 -16.20 -1.45 -1.95
N ILE A 10 -16.35 -0.13 -1.98
CA ILE A 10 -15.69 0.80 -1.04
C ILE A 10 -16.07 0.46 0.41
N ALA A 11 -17.35 0.30 0.69
CA ALA A 11 -17.81 -0.02 2.05
C ALA A 11 -17.28 -1.35 2.56
N ARG A 12 -17.37 -2.42 1.75
CA ARG A 12 -16.84 -3.75 2.10
C ARG A 12 -15.34 -3.73 2.25
N GLY A 13 -14.63 -3.09 1.30
CA GLY A 13 -13.18 -2.92 1.35
C GLY A 13 -12.73 -2.18 2.62
N THR A 14 -13.37 -1.07 2.95
CA THR A 14 -13.09 -0.30 4.17
C THR A 14 -13.29 -1.14 5.43
N LEU A 15 -14.40 -1.86 5.56
CA LEU A 15 -14.66 -2.72 6.72
C LEU A 15 -13.61 -3.84 6.83
N LEU A 16 -13.34 -4.54 5.73
CA LEU A 16 -12.35 -5.61 5.69
C LEU A 16 -10.95 -5.10 6.02
N GLY A 17 -10.57 -3.98 5.41
CA GLY A 17 -9.28 -3.35 5.64
C GLY A 17 -9.11 -2.87 7.07
N SER A 18 -10.16 -2.27 7.64
CA SER A 18 -10.16 -1.85 9.05
C SER A 18 -9.93 -3.01 10.00
N PHE A 19 -10.54 -4.15 9.73
CA PHE A 19 -10.37 -5.34 10.56
C PHE A 19 -8.97 -5.96 10.39
N LEU A 20 -8.52 -6.16 9.15
CA LEU A 20 -7.23 -6.79 8.87
C LEU A 20 -6.04 -5.90 9.24
N GLY A 21 -6.20 -4.59 9.17
CA GLY A 21 -5.15 -3.64 9.55
C GLY A 21 -4.78 -3.65 11.03
N ILE A 22 -5.71 -4.06 11.90
CA ILE A 22 -5.42 -4.22 13.34
C ILE A 22 -4.53 -5.44 13.59
N LEU A 23 -4.56 -6.44 12.70
CA LEU A 23 -3.80 -7.66 12.87
C LEU A 23 -2.30 -7.44 12.55
N PRO A 24 -1.39 -7.85 13.46
CA PRO A 24 0.04 -7.75 13.20
C PRO A 24 0.46 -8.58 11.98
N GLY A 25 1.29 -8.00 11.10
CA GLY A 25 1.84 -8.68 9.93
C GLY A 25 0.95 -8.66 8.68
N GLY A 26 -0.36 -8.40 8.80
CA GLY A 26 -1.29 -8.35 7.67
C GLY A 26 -1.25 -7.00 6.93
N GLY A 27 -1.52 -5.96 7.67
CA GLY A 27 -1.50 -4.57 7.20
C GLY A 27 -2.30 -4.31 5.93
N ALA A 28 -1.95 -3.23 5.28
CA ALA A 28 -2.61 -2.74 4.07
C ALA A 28 -2.51 -3.71 2.88
N LEU A 29 -1.38 -4.41 2.74
CA LEU A 29 -1.15 -5.32 1.61
C LEU A 29 -2.12 -6.50 1.63
N LEU A 30 -2.20 -7.21 2.77
CA LEU A 30 -3.12 -8.32 2.93
C LEU A 30 -4.58 -7.88 2.75
N SER A 31 -4.91 -6.69 3.26
CA SER A 31 -6.24 -6.09 3.14
C SER A 31 -6.64 -5.89 1.69
N SER A 32 -5.72 -5.40 0.85
CA SER A 32 -5.96 -5.18 -0.58
C SER A 32 -6.26 -6.48 -1.31
N PHE A 33 -5.42 -7.51 -1.13
CA PHE A 33 -5.62 -8.81 -1.79
C PHE A 33 -6.88 -9.53 -1.31
N ALA A 34 -7.15 -9.49 0.00
CA ALA A 34 -8.37 -10.07 0.55
C ALA A 34 -9.61 -9.37 -0.01
N SER A 35 -9.61 -8.03 -0.07
CA SER A 35 -10.69 -7.26 -0.65
C SER A 35 -10.90 -7.58 -2.12
N TYR A 36 -9.84 -7.66 -2.93
CA TYR A 36 -9.95 -8.06 -4.34
C TYR A 36 -10.62 -9.43 -4.49
N THR A 37 -10.22 -10.39 -3.68
CA THR A 37 -10.77 -11.74 -3.71
C THR A 37 -12.26 -11.76 -3.33
N VAL A 38 -12.63 -11.00 -2.30
CA VAL A 38 -14.02 -10.85 -1.87
C VAL A 38 -14.85 -10.15 -2.94
N GLU A 39 -14.37 -9.02 -3.49
CA GLU A 39 -15.10 -8.28 -4.51
C GLU A 39 -15.32 -9.13 -5.76
N LYS A 40 -14.32 -9.89 -6.21
CA LYS A 40 -14.45 -10.80 -7.36
C LYS A 40 -15.50 -11.89 -7.12
N LYS A 41 -15.64 -12.40 -5.87
CA LYS A 41 -16.65 -13.41 -5.52
C LYS A 41 -18.05 -12.84 -5.41
N VAL A 42 -18.18 -11.59 -4.95
CA VAL A 42 -19.48 -10.94 -4.70
C VAL A 42 -19.99 -10.22 -5.95
N SER A 43 -19.13 -9.90 -6.88
CA SER A 43 -19.47 -9.19 -8.12
C SER A 43 -20.46 -10.01 -8.97
N ARG A 44 -21.35 -9.28 -9.63
CA ARG A 44 -22.23 -9.85 -10.67
C ARG A 44 -21.51 -10.10 -11.99
N HIS A 45 -20.34 -9.50 -12.16
CA HIS A 45 -19.51 -9.56 -13.38
C HIS A 45 -18.06 -9.93 -13.04
N PRO A 46 -17.80 -11.13 -12.46
CA PRO A 46 -16.46 -11.54 -12.06
C PRO A 46 -15.47 -11.66 -13.24
N GLU A 47 -15.98 -11.81 -14.48
CA GLU A 47 -15.21 -11.87 -15.71
C GLU A 47 -14.58 -10.54 -16.14
N GLU A 48 -15.05 -9.41 -15.58
CA GLU A 48 -14.50 -8.06 -15.83
C GLU A 48 -13.25 -7.80 -14.96
N PHE A 49 -13.02 -8.59 -13.89
CA PHE A 49 -11.87 -8.44 -13.01
C PHE A 49 -10.59 -8.78 -13.77
N GLY A 50 -9.61 -7.87 -13.68
CA GLY A 50 -8.40 -7.90 -14.50
C GLY A 50 -8.58 -7.28 -15.90
N LYS A 51 -9.78 -6.80 -16.26
CA LYS A 51 -10.08 -6.17 -17.55
C LYS A 51 -10.69 -4.77 -17.41
N GLY A 52 -10.56 -4.17 -16.24
CA GLY A 52 -11.01 -2.80 -15.99
C GLY A 52 -12.25 -2.66 -15.10
N ALA A 53 -12.64 -3.70 -14.34
CA ALA A 53 -13.71 -3.59 -13.36
C ALA A 53 -13.36 -2.54 -12.30
N ILE A 54 -14.19 -1.52 -12.14
CA ILE A 54 -13.95 -0.44 -11.18
C ILE A 54 -14.00 -0.94 -9.73
N GLU A 55 -14.85 -1.91 -9.43
CA GLU A 55 -14.96 -2.54 -8.11
C GLU A 55 -13.67 -3.27 -7.73
N GLY A 56 -12.96 -3.83 -8.75
CA GLY A 56 -11.67 -4.50 -8.57
C GLY A 56 -10.51 -3.55 -8.22
N VAL A 57 -10.73 -2.24 -8.31
CA VAL A 57 -9.79 -1.19 -7.89
C VAL A 57 -10.30 -0.50 -6.62
N ALA A 58 -11.55 -0.07 -6.63
CA ALA A 58 -12.13 0.73 -5.54
C ALA A 58 -12.20 -0.02 -4.20
N GLY A 59 -12.55 -1.31 -4.22
CA GLY A 59 -12.58 -2.14 -3.02
C GLY A 59 -11.19 -2.35 -2.41
N PRO A 60 -10.22 -2.90 -3.16
CA PRO A 60 -8.85 -3.09 -2.69
C PRO A 60 -8.17 -1.81 -2.22
N GLU A 61 -8.35 -0.70 -2.93
CA GLU A 61 -7.74 0.57 -2.56
C GLU A 61 -8.36 1.14 -1.28
N SER A 62 -9.68 1.01 -1.11
CA SER A 62 -10.34 1.37 0.15
C SER A 62 -9.87 0.50 1.31
N ALA A 63 -9.66 -0.80 1.07
CA ALA A 63 -9.13 -1.72 2.07
C ALA A 63 -7.67 -1.41 2.43
N ASN A 64 -6.86 -1.05 1.45
CA ASN A 64 -5.48 -0.61 1.64
C ASN A 64 -5.40 0.59 2.57
N ASN A 65 -6.14 1.64 2.24
CA ASN A 65 -6.17 2.86 3.03
C ASN A 65 -6.70 2.62 4.45
N ALA A 66 -7.79 1.86 4.59
CA ALA A 66 -8.35 1.50 5.89
C ALA A 66 -7.37 0.68 6.73
N GLY A 67 -6.71 -0.33 6.12
CA GLY A 67 -5.71 -1.15 6.77
C GLY A 67 -4.48 -0.38 7.22
N ALA A 68 -4.02 0.58 6.41
CA ALA A 68 -2.91 1.47 6.77
C ALA A 68 -3.27 2.33 7.99
N GLN A 69 -4.48 2.91 8.03
CA GLN A 69 -4.93 3.75 9.14
C GLN A 69 -5.12 2.94 10.42
N THR A 70 -5.77 1.79 10.35
CA THR A 70 -6.05 0.96 11.53
C THR A 70 -4.82 0.27 12.10
N SER A 71 -3.73 0.14 11.35
CA SER A 71 -2.43 -0.35 11.85
C SER A 71 -1.83 0.56 12.93
N PHE A 72 -2.24 1.82 13.01
CA PHE A 72 -1.85 2.73 14.10
C PHE A 72 -2.46 2.34 15.45
N ILE A 73 -3.59 1.62 15.47
CA ILE A 73 -4.27 1.22 16.71
C ILE A 73 -3.34 0.34 17.56
N PRO A 74 -2.89 -0.85 17.09
CA PRO A 74 -1.97 -1.67 17.88
C PRO A 74 -0.62 -1.00 18.13
N MET A 75 -0.13 -0.18 17.20
CA MET A 75 1.11 0.55 17.38
C MET A 75 1.05 1.54 18.53
N LEU A 76 0.00 2.36 18.61
CA LEU A 76 -0.13 3.40 19.63
C LEU A 76 -0.62 2.86 20.97
N THR A 77 -1.47 1.82 20.96
CA THR A 77 -2.07 1.28 22.18
C THR A 77 -1.24 0.18 22.85
N LEU A 78 -0.57 -0.66 22.05
CA LEU A 78 0.18 -1.82 22.54
C LEU A 78 1.69 -1.71 22.28
N GLY A 79 2.14 -0.74 21.46
CA GLY A 79 3.51 -0.65 21.03
C GLY A 79 3.94 -1.77 20.07
N ILE A 80 2.96 -2.42 19.43
CA ILE A 80 3.20 -3.54 18.50
C ILE A 80 3.12 -3.03 17.07
N PRO A 81 4.22 -3.11 16.29
CA PRO A 81 4.19 -2.69 14.89
C PRO A 81 3.43 -3.71 14.02
N GLY A 82 2.47 -3.25 13.25
CA GLY A 82 1.72 -4.08 12.29
C GLY A 82 2.49 -4.36 10.99
N ASN A 83 3.51 -3.56 10.69
CA ASN A 83 4.35 -3.66 9.49
C ASN A 83 5.69 -2.94 9.69
N ALA A 84 6.59 -3.03 8.70
CA ALA A 84 7.93 -2.43 8.77
C ALA A 84 7.89 -0.90 8.94
N VAL A 85 6.95 -0.22 8.29
CA VAL A 85 6.80 1.25 8.42
C VAL A 85 6.42 1.62 9.86
N MET A 86 5.49 0.87 10.48
CA MET A 86 5.11 1.07 11.86
C MET A 86 6.27 0.81 12.83
N ALA A 87 7.12 -0.18 12.54
CA ALA A 87 8.34 -0.43 13.32
C ALA A 87 9.32 0.76 13.28
N LEU A 88 9.51 1.34 12.10
CA LEU A 88 10.32 2.56 11.96
C LEU A 88 9.71 3.75 12.70
N MET A 89 8.39 3.89 12.66
CA MET A 89 7.69 4.95 13.41
C MET A 89 7.84 4.77 14.92
N ILE A 90 7.77 3.54 15.43
CA ILE A 90 8.06 3.25 16.84
C ILE A 90 9.49 3.70 17.19
N GLY A 91 10.47 3.35 16.35
CA GLY A 91 11.85 3.80 16.54
C GLY A 91 11.98 5.33 16.59
N ALA A 92 11.30 6.02 15.67
CA ALA A 92 11.29 7.49 15.64
C ALA A 92 10.65 8.10 16.91
N LEU A 93 9.53 7.53 17.38
CA LEU A 93 8.89 7.95 18.63
C LEU A 93 9.82 7.74 19.84
N MET A 94 10.51 6.60 19.91
CA MET A 94 11.46 6.29 20.99
C MET A 94 12.64 7.24 20.98
N ILE A 95 13.18 7.64 19.83
CA ILE A 95 14.24 8.66 19.73
C ILE A 95 13.76 10.01 20.29
N GLN A 96 12.49 10.34 20.14
CA GLN A 96 11.86 11.54 20.69
C GLN A 96 11.46 11.40 22.18
N GLY A 97 11.86 10.30 22.84
CA GLY A 97 11.52 10.04 24.23
C GLY A 97 10.05 9.67 24.46
N ILE A 98 9.36 9.18 23.42
CA ILE A 98 7.96 8.77 23.48
C ILE A 98 7.91 7.25 23.36
N ALA A 99 7.62 6.55 24.44
CA ALA A 99 7.39 5.11 24.42
C ALA A 99 5.96 4.82 23.94
N PRO A 100 5.77 4.18 22.75
CA PRO A 100 4.44 3.80 22.31
C PRO A 100 3.85 2.73 23.23
N GLY A 101 2.58 2.86 23.52
CA GLY A 101 1.88 1.96 24.45
C GLY A 101 0.63 2.63 25.03
N PRO A 102 -0.11 1.95 25.93
CA PRO A 102 -1.40 2.45 26.44
C PRO A 102 -1.28 3.81 27.16
N GLN A 103 -0.09 4.12 27.67
CA GLN A 103 0.17 5.38 28.39
C GLN A 103 0.28 6.60 27.47
N VAL A 104 0.51 6.42 26.15
CA VAL A 104 0.60 7.56 25.22
C VAL A 104 -0.68 8.40 25.21
N MET A 105 -1.83 7.76 25.36
CA MET A 105 -3.13 8.47 25.40
C MET A 105 -3.29 9.34 26.64
N THR A 106 -2.73 8.91 27.77
CA THR A 106 -2.84 9.60 29.07
C THR A 106 -1.71 10.61 29.29
N ASP A 107 -0.47 10.22 28.98
CA ASP A 107 0.70 11.03 29.27
C ASP A 107 0.99 12.08 28.20
N LYS A 108 0.61 11.80 26.95
CA LYS A 108 0.82 12.64 25.79
C LYS A 108 -0.46 12.82 24.94
N PRO A 109 -1.59 13.25 25.53
CA PRO A 109 -2.87 13.33 24.80
C PRO A 109 -2.80 14.25 23.58
N GLN A 110 -2.04 15.34 23.66
CA GLN A 110 -1.87 16.27 22.54
C GLN A 110 -1.19 15.59 21.33
N LEU A 111 -0.19 14.73 21.58
CA LEU A 111 0.48 13.97 20.53
C LEU A 111 -0.48 12.96 19.91
N PHE A 112 -1.20 12.22 20.73
CA PHE A 112 -2.12 11.17 20.28
C PHE A 112 -3.24 11.75 19.41
N TRP A 113 -3.95 12.77 19.91
CA TRP A 113 -5.03 13.41 19.16
C TRP A 113 -4.53 14.25 17.99
N GLY A 114 -3.34 14.86 18.13
CA GLY A 114 -2.67 15.60 17.06
C GLY A 114 -2.31 14.68 15.88
N LEU A 115 -1.85 13.45 16.16
CA LEU A 115 -1.57 12.45 15.11
C LEU A 115 -2.86 12.07 14.37
N ILE A 116 -3.95 11.80 15.09
CA ILE A 116 -5.25 11.48 14.47
C ILE A 116 -5.76 12.66 13.60
N ALA A 117 -5.68 13.88 14.13
CA ALA A 117 -6.05 15.06 13.37
C ALA A 117 -5.19 15.25 12.12
N SER A 118 -3.88 15.01 12.22
CA SER A 118 -2.97 15.10 11.08
C SER A 118 -3.29 14.07 9.97
N MET A 119 -3.75 12.87 10.33
CA MET A 119 -4.21 11.88 9.35
C MET A 119 -5.42 12.37 8.56
N TRP A 120 -6.40 12.99 9.23
CA TRP A 120 -7.56 13.58 8.56
C TRP A 120 -7.16 14.71 7.61
N LEU A 121 -6.32 15.64 8.08
CA LEU A 121 -5.81 16.73 7.25
C LEU A 121 -4.98 16.21 6.08
N GLY A 122 -4.10 15.24 6.33
CA GLY A 122 -3.29 14.61 5.29
C GLY A 122 -4.14 13.95 4.20
N ASN A 123 -5.18 13.20 4.58
CA ASN A 123 -6.10 12.59 3.62
C ASN A 123 -6.88 13.66 2.82
N ALA A 124 -7.33 14.74 3.46
CA ALA A 124 -7.97 15.84 2.76
C ALA A 124 -7.00 16.51 1.77
N MET A 125 -5.75 16.74 2.18
CA MET A 125 -4.70 17.27 1.29
C MET A 125 -4.40 16.34 0.12
N LEU A 126 -4.34 15.03 0.34
CA LEU A 126 -4.15 14.05 -0.74
C LEU A 126 -5.25 14.13 -1.78
N VAL A 127 -6.51 14.30 -1.40
CA VAL A 127 -7.62 14.48 -2.34
C VAL A 127 -7.43 15.78 -3.14
N VAL A 128 -7.14 16.89 -2.45
CA VAL A 128 -6.96 18.21 -3.11
C VAL A 128 -5.78 18.21 -4.07
N LEU A 129 -4.69 17.51 -3.73
CA LEU A 129 -3.50 17.46 -4.57
C LEU A 129 -3.66 16.47 -5.73
N ASN A 130 -4.18 15.26 -5.47
CA ASN A 130 -4.22 14.21 -6.49
C ASN A 130 -5.30 14.44 -7.54
N LEU A 131 -6.48 14.97 -7.19
CA LEU A 131 -7.54 15.18 -8.18
C LEU A 131 -7.10 16.04 -9.38
N PRO A 132 -6.49 17.22 -9.22
CA PRO A 132 -6.00 17.99 -10.36
C PRO A 132 -4.77 17.37 -11.04
N LEU A 133 -3.97 16.58 -10.30
CA LEU A 133 -2.76 15.96 -10.84
C LEU A 133 -3.02 14.67 -11.62
N ILE A 134 -4.22 14.09 -11.58
CA ILE A 134 -4.58 12.87 -12.33
C ILE A 134 -4.21 13.03 -13.81
N GLY A 135 -4.47 14.19 -14.42
CA GLY A 135 -4.13 14.44 -15.82
C GLY A 135 -2.63 14.35 -16.11
N ILE A 136 -1.77 14.68 -15.17
CA ILE A 136 -0.30 14.55 -15.30
C ILE A 136 0.11 13.08 -15.22
N TRP A 137 -0.45 12.33 -14.25
CA TRP A 137 -0.17 10.90 -14.10
C TRP A 137 -0.61 10.09 -15.32
N ILE A 138 -1.79 10.41 -15.89
CA ILE A 138 -2.26 9.77 -17.12
C ILE A 138 -1.30 10.06 -18.28
N LYS A 139 -0.77 11.28 -18.40
CA LYS A 139 0.24 11.60 -19.43
C LYS A 139 1.52 10.77 -19.25
N LEU A 140 1.90 10.46 -18.03
CA LEU A 140 3.07 9.61 -17.76
C LEU A 140 2.87 8.19 -18.35
N LEU A 141 1.64 7.67 -18.33
CA LEU A 141 1.30 6.36 -18.90
C LEU A 141 1.35 6.35 -20.45
N THR A 142 1.33 7.53 -21.09
CA THR A 142 1.45 7.63 -22.55
C THR A 142 2.89 7.58 -23.06
N VAL A 143 3.87 7.56 -22.15
CA VAL A 143 5.29 7.45 -22.51
C VAL A 143 5.54 6.12 -23.22
N PRO A 144 6.13 6.12 -24.44
CA PRO A 144 6.41 4.89 -25.16
C PRO A 144 7.24 3.90 -24.34
N TYR A 145 6.86 2.64 -24.35
CA TYR A 145 7.49 1.58 -23.56
C TYR A 145 9.01 1.49 -23.75
N ARG A 146 9.49 1.83 -24.96
CA ARG A 146 10.94 1.87 -25.28
C ARG A 146 11.77 2.80 -24.38
N PHE A 147 11.15 3.87 -23.85
CA PHE A 147 11.80 4.78 -22.88
C PHE A 147 11.48 4.39 -21.45
N LEU A 148 10.25 3.93 -21.22
CA LEU A 148 9.78 3.55 -19.88
C LEU A 148 10.56 2.35 -19.33
N PHE A 149 10.77 1.31 -20.14
CA PHE A 149 11.47 0.10 -19.69
C PHE A 149 12.91 0.36 -19.22
N PRO A 150 13.79 1.02 -20.00
CA PRO A 150 15.14 1.33 -19.52
C PRO A 150 15.14 2.20 -18.26
N SER A 151 14.22 3.17 -18.18
CA SER A 151 14.09 4.02 -16.99
C SER A 151 13.72 3.21 -15.75
N ILE A 152 12.77 2.29 -15.85
CA ILE A 152 12.39 1.38 -14.76
C ILE A 152 13.61 0.57 -14.30
N VAL A 153 14.34 -0.04 -15.25
CA VAL A 153 15.53 -0.84 -14.92
C VAL A 153 16.58 -0.01 -14.18
N VAL A 154 16.84 1.21 -14.63
CA VAL A 154 17.80 2.11 -13.97
C VAL A 154 17.34 2.47 -12.56
N PHE A 155 16.06 2.86 -12.38
CA PHE A 155 15.53 3.19 -11.05
C PHE A 155 15.51 1.97 -10.11
N CYS A 156 15.16 0.79 -10.61
CA CYS A 156 15.24 -0.43 -9.83
C CYS A 156 16.69 -0.75 -9.40
N SER A 157 17.66 -0.59 -10.30
CA SER A 157 19.08 -0.81 -10.00
C SER A 157 19.59 0.17 -8.94
N ILE A 158 19.21 1.44 -9.04
CA ILE A 158 19.53 2.46 -8.03
C ILE A 158 18.87 2.09 -6.70
N GLY A 159 17.60 1.69 -6.71
CA GLY A 159 16.88 1.26 -5.51
C GLY A 159 17.55 0.08 -4.82
N LEU A 160 17.91 -0.96 -5.56
CA LEU A 160 18.62 -2.13 -5.02
C LEU A 160 19.99 -1.75 -4.43
N TYR A 161 20.75 -0.91 -5.12
CA TYR A 161 22.05 -0.44 -4.61
C TYR A 161 21.92 0.34 -3.32
N THR A 162 20.94 1.26 -3.22
CA THR A 162 20.79 2.14 -2.06
C THR A 162 20.31 1.45 -0.79
N LEU A 163 19.74 0.25 -0.87
CA LEU A 163 19.31 -0.52 0.30
C LEU A 163 20.48 -0.89 1.21
N ASN A 164 21.55 -1.42 0.65
CA ASN A 164 22.72 -1.92 1.40
C ASN A 164 24.04 -1.28 0.94
N ASN A 165 24.03 -0.33 -0.01
CA ASN A 165 25.21 0.24 -0.68
C ASN A 165 26.15 -0.84 -1.23
N ASN A 166 25.59 -1.93 -1.78
CA ASN A 166 26.30 -3.09 -2.23
C ASN A 166 25.99 -3.41 -3.70
N ASN A 167 27.02 -3.54 -4.53
CA ASN A 167 26.87 -3.92 -5.93
C ASN A 167 26.30 -5.34 -6.10
N PHE A 168 26.53 -6.22 -5.14
CA PHE A 168 26.03 -7.59 -5.18
C PHE A 168 24.51 -7.65 -5.31
N ASP A 169 23.78 -6.76 -4.63
CA ASP A 169 22.32 -6.71 -4.68
C ASP A 169 21.82 -6.38 -6.11
N VAL A 170 22.55 -5.53 -6.82
CA VAL A 170 22.23 -5.20 -8.22
C VAL A 170 22.46 -6.42 -9.14
N TYR A 171 23.54 -7.17 -8.93
CA TYR A 171 23.78 -8.40 -9.69
C TYR A 171 22.73 -9.47 -9.40
N MET A 172 22.33 -9.63 -8.14
CA MET A 172 21.25 -10.55 -7.76
C MET A 172 19.93 -10.12 -8.40
N GLY A 173 19.60 -8.82 -8.37
CA GLY A 173 18.42 -8.30 -9.05
C GLY A 173 18.41 -8.58 -10.55
N ALA A 174 19.55 -8.40 -11.23
CA ALA A 174 19.67 -8.71 -12.64
C ALA A 174 19.51 -10.21 -12.93
N MET A 175 20.10 -11.07 -12.10
CA MET A 175 19.94 -12.52 -12.19
C MET A 175 18.48 -12.95 -12.06
N PHE A 176 17.78 -12.45 -11.02
CA PHE A 176 16.36 -12.77 -10.82
C PHE A 176 15.47 -12.18 -11.91
N ALA A 177 15.81 -11.03 -12.49
CA ALA A 177 15.11 -10.49 -13.64
C ALA A 177 15.17 -11.44 -14.85
N VAL A 178 16.33 -12.05 -15.11
CA VAL A 178 16.49 -13.06 -16.17
C VAL A 178 15.68 -14.32 -15.86
N VAL A 179 15.73 -14.80 -14.61
CA VAL A 179 14.95 -15.98 -14.18
C VAL A 179 13.44 -15.70 -14.30
N GLY A 180 12.99 -14.53 -13.86
CA GLY A 180 11.59 -14.10 -14.00
C GLY A 180 11.14 -14.01 -15.46
N TYR A 181 12.01 -13.52 -16.34
CA TYR A 181 11.74 -13.51 -17.79
C TYR A 181 11.59 -14.93 -18.36
N ILE A 182 12.45 -15.85 -17.94
CA ILE A 182 12.36 -17.26 -18.35
C ILE A 182 11.04 -17.87 -17.87
N PHE A 183 10.64 -17.64 -16.61
CA PHE A 183 9.37 -18.12 -16.07
C PHE A 183 8.19 -17.58 -16.85
N TYR A 184 8.20 -16.29 -17.17
CA TYR A 184 7.16 -15.66 -17.98
C TYR A 184 7.05 -16.34 -19.37
N LYS A 185 8.18 -16.64 -20.02
CA LYS A 185 8.22 -17.32 -21.32
C LYS A 185 7.73 -18.77 -21.25
N LEU A 186 7.93 -19.43 -20.13
CA LEU A 186 7.46 -20.81 -19.89
C LEU A 186 5.98 -20.87 -19.43
N GLY A 187 5.31 -19.71 -19.29
CA GLY A 187 3.94 -19.65 -18.79
C GLY A 187 3.81 -19.92 -17.29
N CYS A 188 4.93 -19.87 -16.55
CA CYS A 188 4.93 -19.97 -15.10
C CYS A 188 4.67 -18.60 -14.46
N GLU A 189 4.03 -18.60 -13.29
CA GLU A 189 3.80 -17.37 -12.51
C GLU A 189 5.10 -16.90 -11.85
N PRO A 190 5.65 -15.71 -12.19
CA PRO A 190 6.92 -15.24 -11.62
C PRO A 190 6.76 -14.58 -10.23
N ALA A 191 5.53 -14.35 -9.76
CA ALA A 191 5.27 -13.62 -8.52
C ALA A 191 5.93 -14.20 -7.25
N PRO A 192 6.18 -15.52 -7.13
CA PRO A 192 6.89 -16.09 -5.97
C PRO A 192 8.40 -15.84 -5.93
N LEU A 193 9.00 -15.32 -7.01
CA LEU A 193 10.43 -14.96 -7.08
C LEU A 193 10.73 -13.65 -6.41
#